data_0ab5fe144e8f62b049ffa572eaea66de
#
_entry.id   0ab5fe144e8f62b049ffa572eaea66de
#
_cell.length_a   1.000
_cell.length_b   1.000
_cell.length_c   1.000
_cell.angle_alpha   90.00
_cell.angle_beta   90.00
_cell.angle_gamma   90.00
#
_symmetry.space_group_name_H-M   'P 1'
#
loop_
_entity.id
_entity.type
_entity.pdbx_description
1 polymer ?
#
loop_
_entity_poly.entity_id
_entity_poly.type
_entity_poly.pdbx_seq_one_letter_code
_entity_poly.pdbx_strand_id
1 'polypeptide(L)'
;MITGALLGASFPAQARADDTIKHPGDHPHYSVEIEPHLLLGWAANYYYGGGTGFGVGARASINLTHDGFVSSINNSVAIGLGLDWLHYDAPACFYYYNRGAGCYGGVSADFFQFPVVMQWNFYVAKHWSVFGEPGLYIWHGSYGNGACYNAAGVLVNCSYSDTGVGPAFWIGGRYHFNDTIALTVRLGYPDILTVGVSFMP
;
A
#
# COMPACT_ATOMS: atom_id res chain seq x y z
N MET A 1 11.88 -37.94 33.32
CA MET A 1 12.56 -36.65 33.45
C MET A 1 13.21 -36.34 32.11
N ILE A 2 12.61 -35.41 31.36
CA ILE A 2 13.16 -34.98 30.04
C ILE A 2 13.65 -33.55 30.27
N THR A 3 14.96 -33.39 30.29
CA THR A 3 15.63 -32.09 30.45
C THR A 3 15.72 -31.40 29.08
N GLY A 4 14.85 -30.40 28.87
CA GLY A 4 14.89 -29.58 27.69
C GLY A 4 16.01 -28.54 27.77
N ALA A 5 17.00 -28.64 26.90
CA ALA A 5 18.05 -27.63 26.71
C ALA A 5 17.50 -26.47 25.88
N LEU A 6 17.29 -25.31 26.51
CA LEU A 6 17.03 -24.04 25.84
C LEU A 6 18.32 -23.56 25.18
N LEU A 7 18.41 -23.68 23.85
CA LEU A 7 19.45 -23.03 23.04
C LEU A 7 19.15 -21.53 23.02
N GLY A 8 19.87 -20.77 23.84
CA GLY A 8 19.89 -19.33 23.80
C GLY A 8 20.58 -18.85 22.53
N ALA A 9 19.83 -18.41 21.53
CA ALA A 9 20.38 -17.70 20.38
C ALA A 9 20.84 -16.31 20.85
N SER A 10 22.13 -16.16 21.11
CA SER A 10 22.78 -14.87 21.28
C SER A 10 22.82 -14.17 19.91
N PHE A 11 21.92 -13.23 19.68
CA PHE A 11 22.03 -12.29 18.58
C PHE A 11 23.23 -11.38 18.85
N PRO A 12 24.23 -11.28 17.97
CA PRO A 12 25.24 -10.27 18.08
C PRO A 12 24.60 -8.91 17.78
N ALA A 13 24.10 -8.24 18.81
CA ALA A 13 23.70 -6.88 18.70
C ALA A 13 24.93 -5.99 18.74
N GLN A 14 25.31 -5.44 17.62
CA GLN A 14 25.89 -4.11 17.44
C GLN A 14 26.36 -3.97 15.99
N ALA A 15 25.39 -3.97 15.06
CA ALA A 15 25.59 -3.12 13.91
C ALA A 15 25.53 -1.69 14.48
N ARG A 16 26.66 -0.98 14.58
CA ARG A 16 26.67 0.46 14.64
C ARG A 16 25.92 0.91 13.40
N ALA A 17 24.64 1.24 13.53
CA ALA A 17 23.94 1.98 12.52
C ALA A 17 24.74 3.27 12.36
N ASP A 18 25.35 3.46 11.20
CA ASP A 18 25.86 4.76 10.81
C ASP A 18 24.68 5.72 10.94
N ASP A 19 24.76 6.65 11.88
CA ASP A 19 23.64 7.54 12.27
C ASP A 19 23.52 8.66 11.23
N THR A 20 23.16 8.26 9.99
CA THR A 20 23.03 9.18 8.86
C THR A 20 21.91 10.20 9.07
N ILE A 21 20.97 9.94 9.99
CA ILE A 21 19.86 10.87 10.27
C ILE A 21 20.36 12.24 10.77
N LYS A 22 21.52 12.31 11.41
CA LYS A 22 22.13 13.56 11.92
C LYS A 22 23.08 14.24 10.92
N HIS A 23 23.21 13.68 9.73
CA HIS A 23 24.06 14.21 8.67
C HIS A 23 23.21 14.64 7.47
N PRO A 24 22.64 15.88 7.48
CA PRO A 24 21.84 16.39 6.39
C PRO A 24 22.59 16.32 5.06
N GLY A 25 21.89 15.83 4.00
CA GLY A 25 22.48 15.67 2.67
C GLY A 25 23.27 14.37 2.44
N ASP A 26 23.48 13.55 3.47
CA ASP A 26 24.16 12.25 3.33
C ASP A 26 23.15 11.17 2.89
N HIS A 27 22.59 11.31 1.69
CA HIS A 27 21.66 10.39 1.08
C HIS A 27 21.77 10.40 -0.45
N PRO A 28 21.23 9.39 -1.17
CA PRO A 28 21.23 9.37 -2.62
C PRO A 28 20.53 10.58 -3.21
N HIS A 29 21.19 11.27 -4.13
CA HIS A 29 20.64 12.41 -4.87
C HIS A 29 20.01 11.93 -6.18
N TYR A 30 18.71 11.95 -6.26
CA TYR A 30 17.94 11.62 -7.46
C TYR A 30 16.81 12.63 -7.66
N SER A 31 16.43 12.86 -8.90
CA SER A 31 15.34 13.78 -9.25
C SER A 31 14.00 13.04 -9.34
N VAL A 32 14.03 11.79 -9.78
CA VAL A 32 12.85 10.97 -10.02
C VAL A 32 13.08 9.58 -9.43
N GLU A 33 12.04 9.02 -8.85
CA GLU A 33 11.96 7.62 -8.43
C GLU A 33 10.82 6.96 -9.18
N ILE A 34 11.03 5.75 -9.71
CA ILE A 34 10.00 4.92 -10.34
C ILE A 34 9.93 3.61 -9.58
N GLU A 35 8.73 3.22 -9.16
CA GLU A 35 8.55 2.04 -8.33
C GLU A 35 7.37 1.19 -8.83
N PRO A 36 7.60 0.13 -9.60
CA PRO A 36 6.65 -0.96 -9.75
C PRO A 36 6.49 -1.72 -8.43
N HIS A 37 5.24 -2.10 -8.09
CA HIS A 37 4.96 -2.78 -6.83
C HIS A 37 3.78 -3.74 -6.94
N LEU A 38 3.73 -4.67 -5.98
CA LEU A 38 2.61 -5.54 -5.70
C LEU A 38 1.79 -4.95 -4.56
N LEU A 39 0.47 -5.19 -4.60
CA LEU A 39 -0.47 -4.69 -3.61
C LEU A 39 -1.23 -5.84 -2.97
N LEU A 40 -1.42 -5.73 -1.66
CA LEU A 40 -2.36 -6.52 -0.91
C LEU A 40 -3.34 -5.58 -0.23
N GLY A 41 -4.62 -5.76 -0.51
CA GLY A 41 -5.70 -4.99 0.05
C GLY A 41 -6.61 -5.85 0.92
N TRP A 42 -7.30 -5.21 1.86
CA TRP A 42 -8.35 -5.84 2.64
C TRP A 42 -9.61 -4.98 2.56
N ALA A 43 -10.62 -5.49 1.85
CA ALA A 43 -11.92 -4.85 1.82
C ALA A 43 -12.66 -5.14 3.13
N ALA A 44 -12.61 -4.20 4.07
CA ALA A 44 -13.36 -4.27 5.32
C ALA A 44 -14.85 -3.94 5.14
N ASN A 45 -15.34 -3.75 3.92
CA ASN A 45 -16.68 -3.28 3.67
C ASN A 45 -17.69 -4.43 3.75
N TYR A 46 -18.45 -4.43 4.83
CA TYR A 46 -19.52 -5.37 5.17
C TYR A 46 -20.61 -5.52 4.09
N TYR A 47 -20.77 -4.51 3.21
CA TYR A 47 -21.78 -4.51 2.14
C TYR A 47 -21.40 -5.33 0.92
N TYR A 48 -20.10 -5.62 0.72
CA TYR A 48 -19.58 -6.29 -0.48
C TYR A 48 -18.83 -7.59 -0.16
N GLY A 49 -19.07 -8.15 1.06
CA GLY A 49 -18.41 -9.39 1.49
C GLY A 49 -16.89 -9.17 1.64
N GLY A 50 -16.42 -8.83 2.84
CA GLY A 50 -15.01 -8.60 3.08
C GLY A 50 -14.12 -9.70 2.49
N GLY A 51 -13.08 -9.33 1.76
CA GLY A 51 -12.14 -10.23 1.11
C GLY A 51 -10.74 -9.65 1.07
N THR A 52 -9.78 -10.52 0.81
CA THR A 52 -8.41 -10.11 0.52
C THR A 52 -8.29 -9.86 -0.98
N GLY A 53 -7.80 -8.68 -1.35
CA GLY A 53 -7.48 -8.32 -2.73
C GLY A 53 -5.99 -8.39 -2.97
N PHE A 54 -5.62 -8.61 -4.20
CA PHE A 54 -4.24 -8.49 -4.67
C PHE A 54 -4.22 -7.65 -5.94
N GLY A 55 -3.08 -7.02 -6.18
CA GLY A 55 -2.96 -6.14 -7.32
C GLY A 55 -1.53 -5.81 -7.68
N VAL A 56 -1.41 -4.99 -8.69
CA VAL A 56 -0.15 -4.46 -9.18
C VAL A 56 -0.28 -2.96 -9.40
N GLY A 57 0.81 -2.25 -9.23
CA GLY A 57 0.83 -0.82 -9.45
C GLY A 57 2.21 -0.29 -9.77
N ALA A 58 2.24 1.00 -10.02
CA ALA A 58 3.48 1.73 -10.18
C ALA A 58 3.34 3.12 -9.56
N ARG A 59 4.42 3.63 -8.99
CA ARG A 59 4.52 4.98 -8.46
C ARG A 59 5.69 5.71 -9.09
N ALA A 60 5.50 6.98 -9.40
CA ALA A 60 6.56 7.89 -9.78
C ALA A 60 6.62 9.01 -8.73
N SER A 61 7.78 9.26 -8.15
CA SER A 61 7.98 10.33 -7.19
C SER A 61 9.01 11.32 -7.74
N ILE A 62 8.67 12.60 -7.70
CA ILE A 62 9.53 13.71 -8.14
C ILE A 62 10.04 14.40 -6.89
N ASN A 63 11.35 14.44 -6.71
CA ASN A 63 11.97 15.08 -5.58
C ASN A 63 11.85 16.60 -5.70
N LEU A 64 11.24 17.25 -4.71
CA LEU A 64 11.01 18.69 -4.65
C LEU A 64 12.14 19.40 -3.91
N THR A 65 12.65 18.77 -2.86
CA THR A 65 13.76 19.32 -2.07
C THR A 65 14.60 18.20 -1.47
N HIS A 66 15.88 18.26 -1.72
CA HIS A 66 16.85 17.29 -1.19
C HIS A 66 17.09 17.46 0.30
N ASP A 67 17.05 18.69 0.82
CA ASP A 67 17.30 18.96 2.23
C ASP A 67 16.03 18.87 3.11
N GLY A 68 14.88 18.56 2.51
CA GLY A 68 13.60 18.40 3.19
C GLY A 68 13.13 19.64 3.95
N PHE A 69 12.22 19.45 4.93
CA PHE A 69 11.68 20.55 5.73
C PHE A 69 12.45 20.80 7.03
N VAL A 70 13.26 19.86 7.47
CA VAL A 70 13.98 19.94 8.74
C VAL A 70 15.49 19.91 8.47
N SER A 71 16.11 21.08 8.51
CA SER A 71 17.52 21.25 8.16
C SER A 71 18.52 20.58 9.10
N SER A 72 18.09 20.15 10.28
CA SER A 72 18.95 19.49 11.28
C SER A 72 19.01 17.96 11.14
N ILE A 73 18.23 17.38 10.24
CA ILE A 73 18.19 15.94 10.02
C ILE A 73 18.26 15.60 8.52
N ASN A 74 18.70 14.40 8.22
CA ASN A 74 18.82 13.91 6.86
C ASN A 74 17.46 13.48 6.33
N ASN A 75 16.85 14.34 5.50
CA ASN A 75 15.50 14.14 4.98
C ASN A 75 15.32 14.77 3.60
N SER A 76 14.35 14.28 2.85
CA SER A 76 13.95 14.85 1.55
C SER A 76 12.44 14.85 1.40
N VAL A 77 11.92 15.68 0.51
CA VAL A 77 10.49 15.77 0.21
C VAL A 77 10.27 15.60 -1.28
N ALA A 78 9.33 14.74 -1.63
CA ALA A 78 8.92 14.48 -2.99
C ALA A 78 7.39 14.55 -3.14
N ILE A 79 6.91 14.68 -4.36
CA ILE A 79 5.51 14.44 -4.72
C ILE A 79 5.43 13.11 -5.45
N GLY A 80 4.55 12.23 -4.99
CA GLY A 80 4.32 10.90 -5.57
C GLY A 80 2.99 10.85 -6.32
N LEU A 81 3.02 10.28 -7.50
CA LEU A 81 1.87 9.99 -8.34
C LEU A 81 1.85 8.48 -8.62
N GLY A 82 0.71 7.84 -8.50
CA GLY A 82 0.59 6.40 -8.70
C GLY A 82 -0.55 5.99 -9.61
N LEU A 83 -0.47 4.75 -10.05
CA LEU A 83 -1.54 4.02 -10.69
C LEU A 83 -1.52 2.60 -10.15
N ASP A 84 -2.60 2.21 -9.49
CA ASP A 84 -2.74 0.93 -8.82
C ASP A 84 -4.01 0.23 -9.33
N TRP A 85 -3.92 -1.07 -9.57
CA TRP A 85 -5.05 -1.92 -9.85
C TRP A 85 -5.12 -3.03 -8.80
N LEU A 86 -6.29 -3.17 -8.17
CA LEU A 86 -6.57 -4.23 -7.20
C LEU A 86 -7.78 -5.02 -7.62
N HIS A 87 -7.69 -6.33 -7.48
CA HIS A 87 -8.77 -7.27 -7.69
C HIS A 87 -9.15 -7.95 -6.37
N TYR A 88 -10.45 -8.00 -6.11
CA TYR A 88 -11.03 -8.67 -4.94
C TYR A 88 -12.01 -9.73 -5.38
N ASP A 89 -11.87 -10.93 -4.83
CA ASP A 89 -12.87 -11.98 -4.88
C ASP A 89 -13.50 -12.14 -3.51
N ALA A 90 -14.80 -11.93 -3.41
CA ALA A 90 -15.51 -12.07 -2.16
C ALA A 90 -16.77 -12.93 -2.33
N PRO A 91 -17.11 -13.79 -1.35
CA PRO A 91 -18.41 -14.45 -1.35
C PRO A 91 -19.51 -13.41 -1.14
N ALA A 92 -20.47 -13.32 -2.05
CA ALA A 92 -21.65 -12.48 -1.89
C ALA A 92 -22.60 -13.13 -0.90
N CYS A 93 -22.65 -12.61 0.32
CA CYS A 93 -23.60 -13.05 1.33
C CYS A 93 -24.61 -11.94 1.60
N PHE A 94 -25.91 -12.20 1.34
CA PHE A 94 -26.99 -11.26 1.62
C PHE A 94 -27.79 -11.74 2.83
N TYR A 95 -28.07 -10.84 3.75
CA TYR A 95 -28.95 -11.11 4.88
C TYR A 95 -30.38 -10.74 4.49
N TYR A 96 -31.23 -11.75 4.29
CA TYR A 96 -32.66 -11.51 4.11
C TYR A 96 -33.36 -11.45 5.46
N TYR A 97 -34.05 -10.35 5.74
CA TYR A 97 -34.71 -10.04 7.01
C TYR A 97 -35.73 -11.09 7.49
N ASN A 98 -36.18 -11.99 6.65
CA ASN A 98 -37.12 -13.06 7.01
C ASN A 98 -36.80 -14.46 6.47
N ARG A 99 -35.63 -14.72 5.89
CA ARG A 99 -35.30 -16.02 5.25
C ARG A 99 -33.89 -16.55 5.60
N GLY A 100 -33.21 -15.94 6.54
CA GLY A 100 -31.84 -16.34 6.89
C GLY A 100 -30.77 -15.79 5.94
N ALA A 101 -29.50 -15.95 6.33
CA ALA A 101 -28.38 -15.57 5.48
C ALA A 101 -28.19 -16.59 4.37
N GLY A 102 -28.14 -16.15 3.14
CA GLY A 102 -27.80 -16.96 1.97
C GLY A 102 -26.60 -16.36 1.24
N CYS A 103 -25.60 -17.18 0.92
CA CYS A 103 -24.52 -16.79 0.04
C CYS A 103 -24.79 -17.33 -1.36
N TYR A 104 -24.94 -16.45 -2.33
CA TYR A 104 -25.21 -16.81 -3.73
C TYR A 104 -24.08 -16.23 -4.61
N GLY A 105 -23.22 -17.13 -5.10
CA GLY A 105 -22.15 -16.75 -6.03
C GLY A 105 -21.01 -15.95 -5.37
N GLY A 106 -19.98 -15.67 -6.15
CA GLY A 106 -18.92 -14.74 -5.79
C GLY A 106 -19.19 -13.36 -6.40
N VAL A 107 -18.83 -12.31 -5.70
CA VAL A 107 -18.74 -10.95 -6.25
C VAL A 107 -17.28 -10.65 -6.48
N SER A 108 -16.93 -10.29 -7.72
CA SER A 108 -15.61 -9.72 -8.02
C SER A 108 -15.67 -8.20 -8.03
N ALA A 109 -14.62 -7.58 -7.58
CA ALA A 109 -14.48 -6.13 -7.63
C ALA A 109 -13.08 -5.76 -8.12
N ASP A 110 -13.04 -4.87 -9.11
CA ASP A 110 -11.81 -4.30 -9.62
C ASP A 110 -11.75 -2.83 -9.25
N PHE A 111 -10.61 -2.41 -8.69
CA PHE A 111 -10.35 -1.02 -8.33
C PHE A 111 -9.13 -0.50 -9.09
N PHE A 112 -9.32 0.63 -9.75
CA PHE A 112 -8.24 1.46 -10.25
C PHE A 112 -8.08 2.65 -9.31
N GLN A 113 -6.87 2.89 -8.83
CA GLN A 113 -6.57 3.94 -7.87
C GLN A 113 -5.44 4.81 -8.39
N PHE A 114 -5.58 6.13 -8.19
CA PHE A 114 -4.63 7.15 -8.60
C PHE A 114 -4.22 7.96 -7.35
N PRO A 115 -3.25 7.47 -6.57
CA PRO A 115 -2.75 8.23 -5.43
C PRO A 115 -1.93 9.44 -5.88
N VAL A 116 -2.14 10.55 -5.15
CA VAL A 116 -1.37 11.79 -5.22
C VAL A 116 -0.95 12.11 -3.80
N VAL A 117 0.33 12.02 -3.50
CA VAL A 117 0.86 12.10 -2.14
C VAL A 117 2.07 13.01 -2.05
N MET A 118 2.25 13.59 -0.89
CA MET A 118 3.54 14.14 -0.48
C MET A 118 4.35 13.01 0.18
N GLN A 119 5.53 12.74 -0.31
CA GLN A 119 6.42 11.75 0.27
C GLN A 119 7.52 12.45 1.06
N TRP A 120 7.55 12.22 2.38
CA TRP A 120 8.59 12.75 3.25
C TRP A 120 9.50 11.62 3.72
N ASN A 121 10.73 11.64 3.22
CA ASN A 121 11.74 10.63 3.46
C ASN A 121 12.67 11.02 4.58
N PHE A 122 13.06 10.07 5.43
CA PHE A 122 14.03 10.20 6.50
C PHE A 122 15.09 9.12 6.35
N TYR A 123 16.34 9.50 6.15
CA TYR A 123 17.46 8.57 5.95
C TYR A 123 18.08 8.27 7.31
N VAL A 124 17.71 7.11 7.87
CA VAL A 124 18.05 6.71 9.24
C VAL A 124 19.38 6.02 9.35
N ALA A 125 19.83 5.35 8.27
CA ALA A 125 21.13 4.72 8.15
C ALA A 125 21.51 4.64 6.67
N LYS A 126 22.77 4.32 6.37
CA LYS A 126 23.32 4.25 5.00
C LYS A 126 22.47 3.44 4.00
N HIS A 127 21.86 2.35 4.47
CA HIS A 127 21.03 1.48 3.64
C HIS A 127 19.54 1.53 4.01
N TRP A 128 19.13 2.37 4.95
CA TRP A 128 17.77 2.40 5.43
C TRP A 128 17.18 3.80 5.43
N SER A 129 16.04 3.93 4.82
CA SER A 129 15.19 5.11 4.98
C SER A 129 13.77 4.70 5.39
N VAL A 130 13.07 5.61 6.05
CA VAL A 130 11.66 5.50 6.37
C VAL A 130 10.95 6.70 5.80
N PHE A 131 9.66 6.59 5.52
CA PHE A 131 8.90 7.70 4.94
C PHE A 131 7.44 7.68 5.37
N GLY A 132 6.80 8.85 5.24
CA GLY A 132 5.38 9.03 5.36
C GLY A 132 4.82 9.65 4.08
N GLU A 133 3.64 9.21 3.66
CA GLU A 133 2.97 9.66 2.44
C GLU A 133 1.53 10.07 2.71
N PRO A 134 1.28 11.24 3.32
CA PRO A 134 -0.06 11.82 3.37
C PRO A 134 -0.49 12.33 1.99
N GLY A 135 -1.77 12.17 1.67
CA GLY A 135 -2.29 12.63 0.39
C GLY A 135 -3.76 12.30 0.15
N LEU A 136 -4.09 12.18 -1.10
CA LEU A 136 -5.41 11.81 -1.60
C LEU A 136 -5.26 10.69 -2.62
N TYR A 137 -6.32 9.92 -2.82
CA TYR A 137 -6.43 9.02 -3.95
C TYR A 137 -7.78 9.21 -4.65
N ILE A 138 -7.75 9.12 -5.97
CA ILE A 138 -8.94 9.03 -6.81
C ILE A 138 -9.11 7.56 -7.13
N TRP A 139 -10.31 7.04 -7.00
CA TRP A 139 -10.56 5.63 -7.29
C TRP A 139 -11.76 5.44 -8.21
N HIS A 140 -11.70 4.39 -9.02
CA HIS A 140 -12.79 3.87 -9.81
C HIS A 140 -12.94 2.38 -9.51
N GLY A 141 -14.10 2.01 -8.97
CA GLY A 141 -14.45 0.63 -8.64
C GLY A 141 -15.48 0.08 -9.60
N SER A 142 -15.25 -1.15 -10.08
CA SER A 142 -16.20 -1.91 -10.87
C SER A 142 -16.55 -3.18 -10.12
N TYR A 143 -17.84 -3.41 -9.90
CA TYR A 143 -18.36 -4.55 -9.16
C TYR A 143 -19.15 -5.44 -10.13
N GLY A 144 -18.79 -6.71 -10.22
CA GLY A 144 -19.40 -7.68 -11.15
C GLY A 144 -19.94 -8.90 -10.45
N ASN A 145 -20.77 -9.65 -11.16
CA ASN A 145 -21.34 -10.95 -10.76
C ASN A 145 -22.25 -10.92 -9.51
N GLY A 146 -22.75 -9.77 -9.10
CA GLY A 146 -23.77 -9.66 -8.07
C GLY A 146 -25.14 -10.13 -8.58
N ALA A 147 -25.83 -10.96 -7.81
CA ALA A 147 -27.21 -11.32 -8.10
C ALA A 147 -28.16 -10.26 -7.54
N CYS A 148 -29.03 -9.68 -8.36
CA CYS A 148 -30.07 -8.76 -7.92
C CYS A 148 -31.42 -9.14 -8.54
N TYR A 149 -32.51 -8.62 -8.00
CA TYR A 149 -33.86 -8.81 -8.55
C TYR A 149 -34.23 -7.63 -9.42
N ASN A 150 -34.68 -7.88 -10.65
CA ASN A 150 -35.26 -6.85 -11.49
C ASN A 150 -36.66 -6.44 -11.01
N ALA A 151 -37.28 -5.46 -11.64
CA ALA A 151 -38.64 -4.99 -11.30
C ALA A 151 -39.76 -6.07 -11.36
N ALA A 152 -39.50 -7.18 -12.10
CA ALA A 152 -40.40 -8.34 -12.17
C ALA A 152 -40.10 -9.41 -11.10
N GLY A 153 -39.16 -9.17 -10.18
CA GLY A 153 -38.76 -10.12 -9.15
C GLY A 153 -37.92 -11.30 -9.66
N VAL A 154 -37.34 -11.18 -10.87
CA VAL A 154 -36.49 -12.21 -11.46
C VAL A 154 -35.04 -11.91 -11.09
N LEU A 155 -34.32 -12.96 -10.68
CA LEU A 155 -32.88 -12.88 -10.37
C LEU A 155 -32.11 -12.63 -11.67
N VAL A 156 -31.36 -11.54 -11.71
CA VAL A 156 -30.52 -11.12 -12.83
C VAL A 156 -29.11 -10.80 -12.35
N ASN A 157 -28.17 -10.86 -13.26
CA ASN A 157 -26.78 -10.49 -12.96
C ASN A 157 -26.67 -8.94 -13.00
N CYS A 158 -26.13 -8.35 -11.93
CA CYS A 158 -25.96 -6.90 -11.83
C CYS A 158 -24.50 -6.53 -11.77
N SER A 159 -24.13 -5.51 -12.52
CA SER A 159 -22.87 -4.82 -12.42
C SER A 159 -23.10 -3.38 -11.96
N TYR A 160 -22.20 -2.87 -11.18
CA TYR A 160 -22.21 -1.49 -10.67
C TYR A 160 -20.81 -0.92 -10.74
N SER A 161 -20.68 0.36 -11.03
CA SER A 161 -19.39 1.07 -10.95
C SER A 161 -19.57 2.37 -10.20
N ASP A 162 -18.53 2.77 -9.49
CA ASP A 162 -18.51 4.03 -8.74
C ASP A 162 -17.12 4.65 -8.82
N THR A 163 -17.07 5.97 -8.65
CA THR A 163 -15.83 6.75 -8.68
C THR A 163 -15.85 7.74 -7.52
N GLY A 164 -14.75 7.86 -6.83
CA GLY A 164 -14.65 8.75 -5.69
C GLY A 164 -13.25 9.27 -5.45
N VAL A 165 -13.16 10.14 -4.46
CA VAL A 165 -11.89 10.67 -3.94
C VAL A 165 -11.90 10.45 -2.44
N GLY A 166 -10.75 10.00 -1.92
CA GLY A 166 -10.58 9.76 -0.48
C GLY A 166 -9.22 10.23 0.03
N PRO A 167 -9.06 10.33 1.35
CA PRO A 167 -7.76 10.56 1.96
C PRO A 167 -6.89 9.32 1.78
N ALA A 168 -5.59 9.55 1.58
CA ALA A 168 -4.58 8.51 1.52
C ALA A 168 -3.50 8.77 2.57
N PHE A 169 -3.02 7.70 3.17
CA PHE A 169 -1.89 7.79 4.09
C PHE A 169 -1.14 6.47 4.11
N TRP A 170 0.15 6.52 3.82
CA TRP A 170 1.07 5.39 3.97
C TRP A 170 2.27 5.77 4.84
N ILE A 171 2.79 4.78 5.53
CA ILE A 171 4.11 4.79 6.12
C ILE A 171 4.90 3.66 5.49
N GLY A 172 6.19 3.84 5.31
CA GLY A 172 7.00 2.82 4.68
C GLY A 172 8.46 2.87 5.07
N GLY A 173 9.17 1.86 4.63
CA GLY A 173 10.60 1.74 4.75
C GLY A 173 11.22 1.30 3.44
N ARG A 174 12.47 1.70 3.23
CA ARG A 174 13.30 1.28 2.10
C ARG A 174 14.60 0.69 2.59
N TYR A 175 14.98 -0.37 1.90
CA TYR A 175 16.33 -0.90 1.97
C TYR A 175 17.06 -0.60 0.67
N HIS A 176 18.06 0.28 0.73
CA HIS A 176 18.87 0.69 -0.41
C HIS A 176 19.98 -0.32 -0.66
N PHE A 177 19.91 -1.05 -1.77
CA PHE A 177 21.00 -1.93 -2.21
C PHE A 177 22.20 -1.11 -2.70
N ASN A 178 21.91 0.01 -3.35
CA ASN A 178 22.83 1.05 -3.81
C ASN A 178 22.07 2.36 -3.99
N ASP A 179 22.71 3.39 -4.54
CA ASP A 179 22.12 4.71 -4.71
C ASP A 179 20.97 4.77 -5.74
N THR A 180 20.82 3.73 -6.56
CA THR A 180 19.85 3.69 -7.66
C THR A 180 18.74 2.66 -7.48
N ILE A 181 18.90 1.68 -6.60
CA ILE A 181 17.92 0.58 -6.41
C ILE A 181 17.65 0.36 -4.94
N ALA A 182 16.37 0.32 -4.58
CA ALA A 182 15.90 -0.03 -3.24
C ALA A 182 14.71 -0.98 -3.27
N LEU A 183 14.60 -1.81 -2.23
CA LEU A 183 13.38 -2.53 -1.90
C LEU A 183 12.51 -1.62 -1.04
N THR A 184 11.25 -1.43 -1.42
CA THR A 184 10.29 -0.57 -0.73
C THR A 184 9.13 -1.38 -0.19
N VAL A 185 8.76 -1.12 1.05
CA VAL A 185 7.57 -1.71 1.70
C VAL A 185 6.74 -0.58 2.29
N ARG A 186 5.43 -0.59 2.04
CA ARG A 186 4.45 0.38 2.59
C ARG A 186 3.33 -0.32 3.30
N LEU A 187 2.83 0.33 4.33
CA LEU A 187 1.60 0.00 5.04
C LEU A 187 0.74 1.24 5.12
N GLY A 188 -0.54 1.13 4.85
CA GLY A 188 -1.44 2.28 4.93
C GLY A 188 -2.82 2.08 4.34
N TYR A 189 -3.44 3.18 3.96
CA TYR A 189 -4.78 3.25 3.41
C TYR A 189 -4.76 4.02 2.08
N PRO A 190 -5.49 3.57 1.06
CA PRO A 190 -6.52 2.52 1.03
C PRO A 190 -6.01 1.08 0.97
N ASP A 191 -4.77 0.85 0.54
CA ASP A 191 -4.18 -0.47 0.44
C ASP A 191 -3.44 -0.80 1.73
N ILE A 192 -3.52 -2.05 2.20
CA ILE A 192 -2.89 -2.40 3.48
C ILE A 192 -1.39 -2.50 3.32
N LEU A 193 -0.94 -3.22 2.29
CA LEU A 193 0.48 -3.52 2.09
C LEU A 193 0.87 -3.38 0.63
N THR A 194 1.94 -2.66 0.37
CA THR A 194 2.62 -2.69 -0.93
C THR A 194 4.07 -3.11 -0.76
N VAL A 195 4.58 -3.88 -1.72
CA VAL A 195 5.98 -4.29 -1.79
C VAL A 195 6.47 -4.04 -3.20
N GLY A 196 7.50 -3.23 -3.34
CA GLY A 196 8.01 -2.78 -4.65
C GLY A 196 9.52 -2.65 -4.70
N VAL A 197 10.00 -2.38 -5.90
CA VAL A 197 11.41 -2.05 -6.15
C VAL A 197 11.47 -0.64 -6.69
N SER A 198 12.17 0.23 -5.97
CA SER A 198 12.39 1.63 -6.38
C SER A 198 13.64 1.74 -7.23
N PHE A 199 13.51 2.44 -8.34
CA PHE A 199 14.59 2.83 -9.25
C PHE A 199 14.74 4.34 -9.20
N MET A 200 15.92 4.81 -8.86
CA MET A 200 16.30 6.21 -8.66
C MET A 200 17.46 6.57 -9.61
N PRO A 201 17.16 6.82 -10.93
CA PRO A 201 18.19 7.16 -11.92
C PRO A 201 18.77 8.56 -11.73
#